data_e67e2fabf9c90cfafd366237329cc6f7
#
_entry.id   e67e2fabf9c90cfafd366237329cc6f7
#
_cell.length_a   1.000
_cell.length_b   1.000
_cell.length_c   1.000
_cell.angle_alpha   90.00
_cell.angle_beta   90.00
_cell.angle_gamma   90.00
#
_symmetry.space_group_name_H-M   'P 1'
#
loop_
_entity.id
_entity.type
_entity.pdbx_description
1 polymer ?
#
loop_
_entity_poly.entity_id
_entity_poly.type
_entity_poly.pdbx_seq_one_letter_code
_entity_poly.pdbx_strand_id
1 'polypeptide(L)'
;NFDIGEVLDLMQLWYRDVLMFKVTKDMNLLIFKDEYKMINETGEKVDYAGLEAILAAIDTARTRLNANVNMELAMELLLLTMKNPS
;
A
#
# COMPACT_ATOMS: atom_id res chain seq x y z
N ASN A 1 6.66 17.19 -12.83
CA ASN A 1 6.36 17.39 -11.44
C ASN A 1 5.79 16.15 -10.78
N PHE A 2 6.24 15.94 -9.60
CA PHE A 2 5.94 14.74 -8.84
C PHE A 2 4.78 15.04 -7.87
N ASP A 3 3.65 14.36 -8.06
CA ASP A 3 2.50 14.50 -7.16
C ASP A 3 2.48 13.33 -6.18
N ILE A 4 2.84 13.62 -4.92
CA ILE A 4 2.92 12.59 -3.89
C ILE A 4 1.53 12.00 -3.58
N GLY A 5 0.48 12.78 -3.73
CA GLY A 5 -0.89 12.27 -3.53
C GLY A 5 -1.23 11.18 -4.54
N GLU A 6 -0.82 11.35 -5.80
CA GLU A 6 -1.01 10.34 -6.84
C GLU A 6 -0.21 9.08 -6.54
N VAL A 7 1.01 9.23 -6.01
CA VAL A 7 1.83 8.09 -5.61
C VAL A 7 1.14 7.31 -4.49
N LEU A 8 0.61 8.00 -3.49
CA LEU A 8 -0.12 7.35 -2.41
C LEU A 8 -1.36 6.63 -2.91
N ASP A 9 -2.07 7.22 -3.88
CA ASP A 9 -3.23 6.58 -4.51
C ASP A 9 -2.83 5.28 -5.21
N LEU A 10 -1.74 5.30 -5.99
CA LEU A 10 -1.25 4.10 -6.66
C LEU A 10 -0.81 3.02 -5.65
N MET A 11 -0.13 3.42 -4.59
CA MET A 11 0.28 2.48 -3.53
C MET A 11 -0.94 1.86 -2.86
N GLN A 12 -1.96 2.64 -2.61
CA GLN A 12 -3.19 2.15 -2.00
C GLN A 12 -3.87 1.11 -2.90
N LEU A 13 -3.97 1.40 -4.20
CA LEU A 13 -4.56 0.47 -5.16
C LEU A 13 -3.74 -0.83 -5.25
N TRP A 14 -2.42 -0.72 -5.25
CA TRP A 14 -1.54 -1.88 -5.29
C TRP A 14 -1.75 -2.79 -4.08
N TYR A 15 -1.68 -2.23 -2.87
CA TYR A 15 -1.83 -3.02 -1.65
C TYR A 15 -3.27 -3.52 -1.46
N ARG A 16 -4.26 -2.80 -1.98
CA ARG A 16 -5.62 -3.29 -2.04
C ARG A 16 -5.68 -4.56 -2.90
N ASP A 17 -5.02 -4.55 -4.06
CA ASP A 17 -4.95 -5.72 -4.92
C ASP A 17 -4.23 -6.89 -4.24
N VAL A 18 -3.15 -6.62 -3.51
CA VAL A 18 -2.43 -7.65 -2.75
C VAL A 18 -3.39 -8.32 -1.75
N LEU A 19 -4.13 -7.52 -1.00
CA LEU A 19 -5.08 -8.04 -0.02
C LEU A 19 -6.21 -8.81 -0.72
N MET A 20 -6.76 -8.27 -1.78
CA MET A 20 -7.83 -8.89 -2.55
C MET A 20 -7.40 -10.26 -3.08
N PHE A 21 -6.22 -10.33 -3.68
CA PHE A 21 -5.72 -11.59 -4.22
C PHE A 21 -5.38 -12.60 -3.11
N LYS A 22 -4.87 -12.12 -1.99
CA LYS A 22 -4.59 -12.99 -0.84
C LYS A 22 -5.86 -13.66 -0.31
N VAL A 23 -6.97 -12.93 -0.31
CA VAL A 23 -8.26 -13.45 0.16
C VAL A 23 -8.94 -14.35 -0.88
N THR A 24 -9.00 -13.91 -2.13
CA THR A 24 -9.84 -14.54 -3.16
C THR A 24 -9.09 -15.48 -4.09
N LYS A 25 -7.80 -15.26 -4.31
CA LYS A 25 -6.99 -15.94 -5.34
C LYS A 25 -7.55 -15.78 -6.74
N ASP A 26 -8.36 -14.74 -6.97
CA ASP A 26 -8.99 -14.46 -8.26
C ASP A 26 -8.37 -13.23 -8.91
N MET A 27 -7.51 -13.46 -9.90
CA MET A 27 -6.82 -12.37 -10.60
C MET A 27 -7.78 -11.47 -11.38
N ASN A 28 -8.97 -11.94 -11.69
CA ASN A 28 -9.95 -11.13 -12.41
C ASN A 28 -10.50 -9.97 -11.58
N LEU A 29 -10.32 -10.03 -10.26
CA LEU A 29 -10.75 -8.97 -9.35
C LEU A 29 -9.70 -7.88 -9.17
N LEU A 30 -8.52 -8.05 -9.76
CA LEU A 30 -7.41 -7.11 -9.59
C LEU A 30 -7.50 -5.95 -10.56
N ILE A 31 -7.04 -4.79 -10.10
CA ILE A 31 -6.83 -3.61 -10.95
C ILE A 31 -5.59 -3.83 -11.81
N PHE A 32 -4.51 -4.32 -11.20
CA PHE A 32 -3.25 -4.58 -11.88
C PHE A 32 -3.11 -6.07 -12.24
N LYS A 33 -4.01 -6.54 -13.11
CA LYS A 33 -4.08 -7.98 -13.47
C LYS A 33 -2.78 -8.53 -14.01
N ASP A 34 -2.08 -7.76 -14.83
CA ASP A 34 -0.84 -8.19 -15.47
C ASP A 34 0.30 -8.37 -14.46
N GLU A 35 0.15 -7.81 -13.27
CA GLU A 35 1.15 -7.88 -12.20
C GLU A 35 0.78 -8.92 -11.13
N TYR A 36 -0.10 -9.86 -11.44
CA TYR A 36 -0.62 -10.79 -10.43
C TYR A 36 0.47 -11.65 -9.77
N LYS A 37 1.55 -11.95 -10.48
CA LYS A 37 2.65 -12.74 -9.90
C LYS A 37 3.35 -11.97 -8.78
N MET A 38 3.63 -10.70 -9.03
CA MET A 38 4.27 -9.82 -8.06
C MET A 38 3.34 -9.54 -6.87
N ILE A 39 2.06 -9.37 -7.16
CA ILE A 39 1.00 -9.20 -6.16
C ILE A 39 0.95 -10.44 -5.26
N ASN A 40 0.98 -11.62 -5.85
CA ASN A 40 0.97 -12.87 -5.08
C ASN A 40 2.20 -13.02 -4.20
N GLU A 41 3.39 -12.70 -4.74
CA GLU A 41 4.63 -12.76 -3.97
C GLU A 41 4.58 -11.85 -2.75
N THR A 42 4.09 -10.63 -2.92
CA THR A 42 3.92 -9.68 -1.82
C THR A 42 2.95 -10.24 -0.78
N GLY A 43 1.84 -10.80 -1.24
CA GLY A 43 0.83 -11.40 -0.34
C GLY A 43 1.33 -12.60 0.44
N GLU A 44 2.30 -13.34 -0.10
CA GLU A 44 2.90 -14.45 0.61
C GLU A 44 3.88 -14.00 1.69
N LYS A 45 4.52 -12.84 1.49
CA LYS A 45 5.52 -12.31 2.43
C LYS A 45 4.90 -11.52 3.58
N VAL A 46 3.71 -10.96 3.38
CA VAL A 46 3.05 -10.08 4.34
C VAL A 46 1.71 -10.69 4.73
N ASP A 47 1.47 -10.85 6.04
CA ASP A 47 0.21 -11.38 6.53
C ASP A 47 -0.91 -10.33 6.47
N TYR A 48 -2.14 -10.74 6.81
CA TYR A 48 -3.30 -9.85 6.77
C TYR A 48 -3.13 -8.65 7.67
N ALA A 49 -2.64 -8.85 8.89
CA ALA A 49 -2.41 -7.75 9.82
C ALA A 49 -1.38 -6.77 9.28
N GLY A 50 -0.34 -7.28 8.63
CA GLY A 50 0.68 -6.46 7.99
C GLY A 50 0.13 -5.64 6.83
N LEU A 51 -0.72 -6.24 6.00
CA LEU A 51 -1.37 -5.54 4.89
C LEU A 51 -2.32 -4.45 5.39
N GLU A 52 -3.09 -4.73 6.43
CA GLU A 52 -3.95 -3.74 7.05
C GLU A 52 -3.14 -2.57 7.62
N ALA A 53 -2.00 -2.87 8.25
CA ALA A 53 -1.11 -1.86 8.79
C ALA A 53 -0.55 -0.96 7.67
N ILE A 54 -0.17 -1.55 6.53
CA ILE A 54 0.33 -0.78 5.39
C ILE A 54 -0.76 0.13 4.82
N LEU A 55 -1.97 -0.39 4.64
CA LEU A 55 -3.09 0.40 4.13
C LEU A 55 -3.44 1.55 5.08
N ALA A 56 -3.43 1.30 6.40
CA ALA A 56 -3.66 2.33 7.39
C ALA A 56 -2.54 3.39 7.38
N ALA A 57 -1.29 2.95 7.18
CA ALA A 57 -0.15 3.87 7.10
C ALA A 57 -0.23 4.78 5.87
N ILE A 58 -0.74 4.26 4.74
CA ILE A 58 -0.96 5.07 3.54
C ILE A 58 -2.01 6.15 3.81
N ASP A 59 -3.11 5.80 4.46
CA ASP A 59 -4.14 6.76 4.86
C ASP A 59 -3.59 7.82 5.82
N THR A 60 -2.79 7.40 6.79
CA THR A 60 -2.15 8.32 7.72
C THR A 60 -1.21 9.29 7.02
N ALA A 61 -0.42 8.78 6.06
CA ALA A 61 0.47 9.65 5.28
C ALA A 61 -0.32 10.69 4.49
N ARG A 62 -1.44 10.29 3.90
CA ARG A 62 -2.32 11.21 3.16
C ARG A 62 -2.87 12.30 4.09
N THR A 63 -3.32 11.91 5.29
CA THR A 63 -3.81 12.86 6.28
C THR A 63 -2.74 13.86 6.69
N ARG A 64 -1.51 13.38 6.90
CA ARG A 64 -0.38 14.25 7.25
C ARG A 64 -0.05 15.25 6.15
N LEU A 65 -0.10 14.81 4.89
CA LEU A 65 0.10 15.72 3.76
C LEU A 65 -0.96 16.81 3.73
N ASN A 66 -2.22 16.43 3.93
CA ASN A 66 -3.34 17.37 3.92
C ASN A 66 -3.27 18.36 5.09
N ALA A 67 -2.64 17.98 6.18
CA ALA A 67 -2.45 18.83 7.35
C ALA A 67 -1.16 19.65 7.31
N ASN A 68 -0.47 19.67 6.15
CA ASN A 68 0.80 20.39 5.98
C ASN A 68 1.92 19.89 6.90
N VAL A 69 1.87 18.64 7.29
CA VAL A 69 2.95 18.00 8.04
C VAL A 69 4.12 17.78 7.07
N ASN A 70 5.34 17.81 7.60
CA ASN A 70 6.54 17.58 6.80
C ASN A 70 6.41 16.31 5.95
N MET A 71 6.42 16.50 4.63
CA MET A 71 6.23 15.41 3.67
C MET A 71 7.31 14.34 3.79
N GLU A 72 8.55 14.76 3.97
CA GLU A 72 9.68 13.84 4.09
C GLU A 72 9.49 12.91 5.30
N LEU A 73 9.12 13.47 6.45
CA LEU A 73 8.86 12.69 7.65
C LEU A 73 7.68 11.75 7.45
N ALA A 74 6.60 12.22 6.84
CA ALA A 74 5.41 11.40 6.57
C ALA A 74 5.77 10.20 5.70
N MET A 75 6.59 10.41 4.67
CA MET A 75 7.03 9.34 3.79
C MET A 75 7.98 8.37 4.48
N GLU A 76 8.87 8.87 5.34
CA GLU A 76 9.76 8.01 6.12
C GLU A 76 8.98 7.07 7.02
N LEU A 77 7.96 7.59 7.71
CA LEU A 77 7.12 6.78 8.58
C LEU A 77 6.34 5.73 7.81
N LEU A 78 5.83 6.10 6.63
CA LEU A 78 5.15 5.14 5.76
C LEU A 78 6.09 4.02 5.32
N LEU A 79 7.29 4.39 4.86
CA LEU A 79 8.27 3.40 4.37
C LEU A 79 8.72 2.47 5.50
N LEU A 80 8.83 2.97 6.73
CA LEU A 80 9.12 2.12 7.88
C LEU A 80 8.03 1.09 8.11
N THR A 81 6.77 1.49 8.00
CA THR A 81 5.64 0.57 8.15
C THR A 81 5.65 -0.49 7.06
N MET A 82 5.97 -0.11 5.83
CA MET A 82 6.06 -1.07 4.72
C MET A 82 7.20 -2.06 4.91
N LYS A 83 8.31 -1.61 5.50
CA LYS A 83 9.47 -2.46 5.77
C LYS A 83 9.20 -3.42 6.93
N ASN A 84 8.50 -2.97 7.96
CA ASN A 84 8.19 -3.74 9.16
C ASN A 84 6.70 -3.65 9.45
N PRO A 85 5.84 -4.32 8.67
CA PRO A 85 4.39 -4.15 8.75
C PRO A 85 3.73 -4.77 9.97
N SER A 86 4.45 -5.56 10.74
CA SER A 86 3.88 -6.19 11.94
C SER A 86 4.42 -5.62 13.23
#